data_8adefd957acfe73185fe288445d0481b
#
_entry.id   8adefd957acfe73185fe288445d0481b
#
_cell.length_a   1.000
_cell.length_b   1.000
_cell.length_c   1.000
_cell.angle_alpha   90.00
_cell.angle_beta   90.00
_cell.angle_gamma   90.00
#
_symmetry.space_group_name_H-M   'P 1'
#
loop_
_entity.id
_entity.type
_entity.pdbx_description
1 polymer ?
#
loop_
_entity_poly.entity_id
_entity_poly.type
_entity_poly.pdbx_seq_one_letter_code
_entity_poly.pdbx_strand_id
1 'polypeptide(L)'
;MVAHGSCLCKKVQYEVKLPFERFMYCHCSRCRKATGSPHAANGFVKPEAFRWTQGESEVRRYDLPEAKRFGLQFCSHCGSKVPHATRDGARMVIPAGSLDDDPGTKPQAVIFWGSRAPWFTDCSEMTRHDSVPG
;
A
#
# COMPACT_ATOMS: atom_id res chain seq x y z
N MET A 1 -0.24 11.40 -15.99
CA MET A 1 0.99 11.52 -15.18
C MET A 1 1.42 10.15 -14.70
N VAL A 2 2.70 9.92 -14.68
CA VAL A 2 3.29 8.67 -14.20
C VAL A 2 3.96 8.94 -12.85
N ALA A 3 3.65 8.12 -11.85
CA ALA A 3 4.31 8.16 -10.57
C ALA A 3 5.24 6.94 -10.43
N HIS A 4 6.36 7.11 -9.75
CA HIS A 4 7.33 6.07 -9.50
C HIS A 4 7.26 5.61 -8.05
N GLY A 5 7.60 4.37 -7.80
CA GLY A 5 7.69 3.83 -6.46
C GLY A 5 8.79 2.80 -6.34
N SER A 6 9.14 2.49 -5.09
CA SER A 6 10.23 1.55 -4.80
C SER A 6 10.04 0.92 -3.42
N CYS A 7 10.64 -0.24 -3.21
CA CYS A 7 10.77 -0.83 -1.89
C CYS A 7 11.87 -0.10 -1.09
N LEU A 8 11.97 -0.41 0.19
CA LEU A 8 12.92 0.27 1.08
C LEU A 8 14.37 0.14 0.60
N CYS A 9 14.79 -1.03 0.13
CA CYS A 9 16.16 -1.24 -0.34
C CYS A 9 16.36 -0.84 -1.81
N LYS A 10 15.29 -0.46 -2.50
CA LYS A 10 15.26 0.00 -3.90
C LYS A 10 15.59 -1.08 -4.94
N LYS A 11 15.70 -2.34 -4.56
CA LYS A 11 15.87 -3.42 -5.52
C LYS A 11 14.61 -3.62 -6.38
N VAL A 12 13.43 -3.35 -5.83
CA VAL A 12 12.15 -3.42 -6.54
C VAL A 12 11.68 -2.01 -6.83
N GLN A 13 11.42 -1.73 -8.11
CA GLN A 13 10.95 -0.42 -8.56
C GLN A 13 9.82 -0.60 -9.55
N TYR A 14 8.92 0.38 -9.59
CA TYR A 14 7.76 0.33 -10.48
C TYR A 14 7.34 1.74 -10.88
N GLU A 15 6.47 1.79 -11.88
CA GLU A 15 5.77 3.02 -12.24
C GLU A 15 4.28 2.72 -12.43
N VAL A 16 3.47 3.73 -12.18
CA VAL A 16 2.02 3.64 -12.27
C VAL A 16 1.48 4.89 -12.95
N LYS A 17 0.56 4.69 -13.90
CA LYS A 17 -0.16 5.79 -14.53
C LYS A 17 -1.31 6.21 -13.62
N LEU A 18 -1.37 7.50 -13.33
CA LEU A 18 -2.43 8.09 -12.52
C LEU A 18 -3.53 8.65 -13.41
N PRO A 19 -4.73 8.89 -12.89
CA PRO A 19 -5.11 8.86 -11.48
C PRO A 19 -5.42 7.46 -10.96
N PHE A 20 -5.46 7.34 -9.63
CA PHE A 20 -6.05 6.16 -9.01
C PHE A 20 -7.55 6.15 -9.27
N GLU A 21 -8.11 4.97 -9.54
CA GLU A 21 -9.56 4.81 -9.60
C GLU A 21 -10.18 4.93 -8.20
N ARG A 22 -9.46 4.46 -7.19
CA ARG A 22 -9.82 4.56 -5.77
C ARG A 22 -8.55 4.74 -4.97
N PHE A 23 -8.66 5.51 -3.90
CA PHE A 23 -7.58 5.70 -2.95
C PHE A 23 -8.21 5.69 -1.56
N MET A 24 -7.89 4.67 -0.75
CA MET A 24 -8.60 4.42 0.50
C MET A 24 -7.66 3.99 1.61
N TYR A 25 -8.04 4.34 2.84
CA TYR A 25 -7.49 3.72 4.04
C TYR A 25 -8.33 2.49 4.38
N CYS A 26 -7.67 1.41 4.76
CA CYS A 26 -8.36 0.17 5.16
C CYS A 26 -7.93 -0.25 6.57
N HIS A 27 -8.87 -0.26 7.49
CA HIS A 27 -8.65 -0.60 8.90
C HIS A 27 -8.93 -2.07 9.24
N CYS A 28 -9.12 -2.94 8.28
CA CYS A 28 -9.39 -4.35 8.58
C CYS A 28 -8.20 -4.99 9.30
N SER A 29 -8.47 -6.03 10.08
CA SER A 29 -7.43 -6.70 10.86
C SER A 29 -6.31 -7.26 9.99
N ARG A 30 -6.62 -7.70 8.78
CA ARG A 30 -5.63 -8.24 7.83
C ARG A 30 -4.68 -7.15 7.34
N CYS A 31 -5.22 -5.99 6.98
CA CYS A 31 -4.42 -4.84 6.58
C CYS A 31 -3.54 -4.34 7.73
N ARG A 32 -4.09 -4.30 8.95
CA ARG A 32 -3.30 -3.91 10.12
C ARG A 32 -2.12 -4.86 10.35
N LYS A 33 -2.36 -6.16 10.28
CA LYS A 33 -1.29 -7.15 10.46
C LYS A 33 -0.27 -7.10 9.33
N ALA A 34 -0.73 -6.95 8.11
CA ALA A 34 0.16 -6.92 6.94
C ALA A 34 1.07 -5.69 6.92
N THR A 35 0.59 -4.56 7.45
CA THR A 35 1.35 -3.30 7.44
C THR A 35 2.03 -3.01 8.77
N GLY A 36 1.61 -3.66 9.86
CA GLY A 36 2.08 -3.32 11.19
C GLY A 36 1.71 -1.90 11.59
N SER A 37 0.56 -1.41 11.14
CA SER A 37 0.12 -0.02 11.33
C SER A 37 -1.38 0.02 11.56
N PRO A 38 -1.96 1.20 11.85
CA PRO A 38 -3.42 1.30 12.07
C PRO A 38 -4.25 0.91 10.85
N HIS A 39 -3.73 1.11 9.65
CA HIS A 39 -4.46 0.86 8.41
C HIS A 39 -3.51 0.78 7.22
N ALA A 40 -3.98 0.18 6.14
CA ALA A 40 -3.33 0.29 4.85
C ALA A 40 -3.74 1.60 4.17
N ALA A 41 -2.93 2.07 3.23
CA ALA A 41 -3.24 3.19 2.35
C ALA A 41 -3.06 2.68 0.93
N ASN A 42 -4.16 2.38 0.25
CA ASN A 42 -4.14 1.68 -1.02
C ASN A 42 -4.74 2.50 -2.16
N GLY A 43 -3.95 2.69 -3.21
CA GLY A 43 -4.45 3.16 -4.49
C GLY A 43 -4.75 1.97 -5.40
N PHE A 44 -5.77 2.09 -6.23
CA PHE A 44 -6.20 1.04 -7.16
C PHE A 44 -6.14 1.55 -8.58
N VAL A 45 -5.54 0.77 -9.46
CA VAL A 45 -5.49 1.06 -10.90
C VAL A 45 -5.77 -0.22 -11.69
N LYS A 46 -6.07 -0.05 -12.97
CA LYS A 46 -6.15 -1.20 -13.87
C LYS A 46 -4.74 -1.78 -14.09
N PRO A 47 -4.62 -3.09 -14.36
CA PRO A 47 -3.31 -3.71 -14.55
C PRO A 47 -2.45 -3.05 -15.62
N GLU A 48 -3.05 -2.59 -16.72
CA GLU A 48 -2.32 -1.95 -17.81
C GLU A 48 -1.76 -0.57 -17.45
N ALA A 49 -2.18 0.00 -16.32
CA ALA A 49 -1.62 1.25 -15.80
C ALA A 49 -0.36 1.04 -14.96
N PHE A 50 0.04 -0.20 -14.75
CA PHE A 50 1.14 -0.54 -13.85
C PHE A 50 2.25 -1.27 -14.59
N ARG A 51 3.51 -1.01 -14.20
CA ARG A 51 4.65 -1.71 -14.77
C ARG A 51 5.79 -1.80 -13.75
N TRP A 52 6.35 -3.01 -13.58
CA TRP A 52 7.62 -3.15 -12.87
C TRP A 52 8.74 -2.58 -13.74
N THR A 53 9.59 -1.77 -13.15
CA THR A 53 10.74 -1.20 -13.86
C THR A 53 12.05 -1.86 -13.45
N GLN A 54 12.08 -2.51 -12.30
CA GLN A 54 13.27 -3.21 -11.81
C GLN A 54 12.86 -4.22 -10.73
N GLY A 55 13.52 -5.36 -10.72
CA GLY A 55 13.48 -6.27 -9.58
C GLY A 55 12.22 -7.10 -9.44
N GLU A 56 11.45 -7.28 -10.48
CA GLU A 56 10.24 -8.12 -10.42
C GLU A 56 10.55 -9.53 -9.89
N SER A 57 11.72 -10.08 -10.24
CA SER A 57 12.15 -11.41 -9.79
C SER A 57 12.38 -11.49 -8.28
N GLU A 58 12.53 -10.36 -7.59
CA GLU A 58 12.71 -10.29 -6.15
C GLU A 58 11.40 -10.23 -5.39
N VAL A 59 10.29 -10.07 -6.09
CA VAL A 59 8.97 -9.94 -5.49
C VAL A 59 8.45 -11.33 -5.10
N ARG A 60 7.90 -11.43 -3.89
CA ARG A 60 7.23 -12.64 -3.40
C ARG A 60 5.79 -12.31 -3.06
N ARG A 61 4.93 -13.29 -3.24
CA ARG A 61 3.50 -13.14 -3.00
C ARG A 61 3.04 -14.08 -1.89
N TYR A 62 2.15 -13.56 -1.04
CA TYR A 62 1.44 -14.35 -0.05
C TYR A 62 -0.05 -14.11 -0.20
N ASP A 63 -0.81 -15.18 -0.45
CA ASP A 63 -2.27 -15.16 -0.45
C ASP A 63 -2.74 -15.84 0.82
N LEU A 64 -3.56 -15.14 1.61
CA LEU A 64 -4.07 -15.69 2.87
C LEU A 64 -5.04 -16.83 2.59
N PRO A 65 -4.74 -18.07 3.02
CA PRO A 65 -5.54 -19.24 2.61
C PRO A 65 -7.02 -19.16 2.98
N GLU A 66 -7.34 -18.64 4.18
CA GLU A 66 -8.72 -18.55 4.65
C GLU A 66 -9.49 -17.35 4.07
N ALA A 67 -8.85 -16.48 3.31
CA ALA A 67 -9.47 -15.32 2.71
C ALA A 67 -9.80 -15.58 1.25
N LYS A 68 -10.88 -14.97 0.76
CA LYS A 68 -11.24 -15.05 -0.65
C LYS A 68 -10.40 -14.11 -1.51
N ARG A 69 -10.01 -12.95 -0.96
CA ARG A 69 -9.43 -11.86 -1.74
C ARG A 69 -8.10 -11.35 -1.23
N PHE A 70 -7.80 -11.58 0.05
CA PHE A 70 -6.63 -10.95 0.66
C PHE A 70 -5.35 -11.61 0.20
N GLY A 71 -4.48 -10.81 -0.38
CA GLY A 71 -3.11 -11.17 -0.73
C GLY A 71 -2.23 -9.94 -0.63
N LEU A 72 -0.93 -10.16 -0.67
CA LEU A 72 0.06 -9.08 -0.68
C LEU A 72 1.32 -9.53 -1.40
N GLN A 73 2.13 -8.58 -1.79
CA GLN A 73 3.47 -8.84 -2.32
C GLN A 73 4.49 -8.00 -1.55
N PHE A 74 5.70 -8.49 -1.49
CA PHE A 74 6.77 -7.84 -0.75
C PHE A 74 8.12 -8.14 -1.42
N CYS A 75 9.08 -7.25 -1.16
CA CYS A 75 10.46 -7.46 -1.59
C CYS A 75 11.10 -8.54 -0.73
N SER A 76 11.69 -9.57 -1.35
CA SER A 76 12.34 -10.66 -0.61
C SER A 76 13.60 -10.22 0.14
N HIS A 77 14.19 -9.09 -0.22
CA HIS A 77 15.41 -8.57 0.44
C HIS A 77 15.10 -7.72 1.65
N CYS A 78 14.17 -6.76 1.53
CA CYS A 78 13.90 -5.81 2.63
C CYS A 78 12.55 -6.01 3.30
N GLY A 79 11.69 -6.86 2.78
CA GLY A 79 10.38 -7.15 3.35
C GLY A 79 9.32 -6.07 3.15
N SER A 80 9.64 -4.97 2.46
CA SER A 80 8.67 -3.90 2.21
C SER A 80 7.53 -4.41 1.35
N LYS A 81 6.30 -3.99 1.68
CA LYS A 81 5.16 -4.22 0.78
C LYS A 81 5.38 -3.45 -0.53
N VAL A 82 5.06 -4.13 -1.61
CA VAL A 82 5.10 -3.57 -2.97
C VAL A 82 3.73 -3.80 -3.61
N PRO A 83 3.45 -3.19 -4.77
CA PRO A 83 2.17 -3.43 -5.45
C PRO A 83 1.88 -4.89 -5.72
N HIS A 84 0.60 -5.25 -5.71
CA HIS A 84 0.15 -6.60 -6.02
C HIS A 84 -1.14 -6.58 -6.84
N ALA A 85 -1.30 -7.56 -7.72
CA ALA A 85 -2.56 -7.76 -8.40
C ALA A 85 -3.59 -8.33 -7.43
N THR A 86 -4.84 -7.90 -7.55
CA THR A 86 -5.94 -8.58 -6.86
C THR A 86 -6.00 -10.04 -7.33
N ARG A 87 -6.55 -10.93 -6.50
CA ARG A 87 -6.53 -12.37 -6.81
C ARG A 87 -7.29 -12.72 -8.08
N ASP A 88 -8.28 -11.90 -8.45
CA ASP A 88 -9.01 -12.04 -9.72
C ASP A 88 -8.28 -11.37 -10.90
N GLY A 89 -7.16 -10.69 -10.65
CA GLY A 89 -6.39 -10.01 -11.68
C GLY A 89 -7.00 -8.72 -12.20
N ALA A 90 -8.12 -8.26 -11.62
CA ALA A 90 -8.86 -7.12 -12.17
C ALA A 90 -8.22 -5.76 -11.86
N ARG A 91 -7.43 -5.68 -10.81
CA ARG A 91 -6.79 -4.41 -10.38
C ARG A 91 -5.39 -4.65 -9.83
N MET A 92 -4.57 -3.62 -9.91
CA MET A 92 -3.33 -3.53 -9.13
C MET A 92 -3.59 -2.66 -7.91
N VAL A 93 -3.14 -3.13 -6.77
CA VAL A 93 -3.20 -2.41 -5.50
C VAL A 93 -1.82 -1.82 -5.24
N ILE A 94 -1.79 -0.51 -5.06
CA ILE A 94 -0.55 0.25 -4.85
C ILE A 94 -0.51 0.68 -3.37
N PRO A 95 0.41 0.14 -2.57
CA PRO A 95 0.60 0.67 -1.21
C PRO A 95 1.21 2.06 -1.33
N ALA A 96 0.42 3.07 -1.01
CA ALA A 96 0.75 4.47 -1.34
C ALA A 96 2.04 4.95 -0.66
N GLY A 97 2.37 4.41 0.51
CA GLY A 97 3.62 4.74 1.19
C GLY A 97 4.87 4.34 0.42
N SER A 98 4.75 3.43 -0.56
CA SER A 98 5.87 3.02 -1.39
C SER A 98 6.11 3.94 -2.60
N LEU A 99 5.23 4.92 -2.83
CA LEU A 99 5.43 5.89 -3.91
C LEU A 99 6.59 6.82 -3.57
N ASP A 100 7.40 7.12 -4.56
CA ASP A 100 8.48 8.10 -4.46
C ASP A 100 8.01 9.49 -4.91
N ASP A 101 6.94 9.54 -5.70
CA ASP A 101 6.33 10.77 -6.19
C ASP A 101 4.99 11.00 -5.49
N ASP A 102 4.61 12.27 -5.38
CA ASP A 102 3.28 12.64 -4.88
C ASP A 102 2.24 12.29 -5.95
N PRO A 103 1.22 11.48 -5.63
CA PRO A 103 0.20 11.12 -6.62
C PRO A 103 -0.76 12.27 -6.96
N GLY A 104 -0.68 13.40 -6.28
CA GLY A 104 -1.52 14.56 -6.55
C GLY A 104 -2.95 14.42 -6.05
N THR A 105 -3.23 13.43 -5.23
CA THR A 105 -4.54 13.18 -4.65
C THR A 105 -4.38 12.61 -3.24
N LYS A 106 -5.46 12.65 -2.48
CA LYS A 106 -5.51 12.12 -1.11
C LYS A 106 -6.54 11.02 -1.04
N PRO A 107 -6.46 10.13 -0.03
CA PRO A 107 -7.50 9.13 0.17
C PRO A 107 -8.89 9.77 0.28
N GLN A 108 -9.87 9.16 -0.40
CA GLN A 108 -11.22 9.69 -0.45
C GLN A 108 -12.18 8.93 0.46
N ALA A 109 -11.77 7.76 0.96
CA ALA A 109 -12.63 6.94 1.80
C ALA A 109 -11.82 6.15 2.81
N VAL A 110 -12.48 5.79 3.89
CA VAL A 110 -11.98 4.87 4.91
C VAL A 110 -12.89 3.66 4.89
N ILE A 111 -12.35 2.46 4.71
CA ILE A 111 -13.12 1.24 4.73
C ILE A 111 -12.76 0.39 5.95
N PHE A 112 -13.69 -0.48 6.35
CA PHE A 112 -13.58 -1.31 7.55
C PHE A 112 -13.34 -0.45 8.81
N TRP A 113 -13.98 0.71 8.86
CA TRP A 113 -13.87 1.61 10.00
C TRP A 113 -14.31 0.94 11.31
N GLY A 114 -15.29 0.06 11.24
CA GLY A 114 -15.74 -0.72 12.39
C GLY A 114 -14.71 -1.67 12.96
N SER A 115 -13.69 -2.03 12.19
CA SER A 115 -12.61 -2.94 12.59
C SER A 115 -11.34 -2.20 13.04
N ARG A 116 -11.39 -0.87 13.11
CA ARG A 116 -10.19 -0.10 13.49
C ARG A 116 -9.67 -0.51 14.86
N ALA A 117 -8.37 -0.38 15.03
CA ALA A 117 -7.72 -0.70 16.29
C ALA A 117 -8.25 0.19 17.42
N PRO A 118 -8.43 -0.37 18.64
CA PRO A 118 -8.89 0.45 19.77
C PRO A 118 -7.96 1.62 20.10
N TRP A 119 -6.69 1.52 19.78
CA TRP A 119 -5.68 2.57 20.02
C TRP A 119 -5.54 3.55 18.87
N PHE A 120 -6.32 3.40 17.80
CA PHE A 120 -6.25 4.32 16.68
C PHE A 120 -6.70 5.72 17.08
N THR A 121 -5.95 6.72 16.64
CA THR A 121 -6.31 8.13 16.72
C THR A 121 -5.83 8.85 15.46
N ASP A 122 -6.50 9.94 15.12
CA ASP A 122 -6.18 10.75 13.94
C ASP A 122 -5.03 11.74 14.15
N CYS A 123 -4.31 11.62 15.25
CA CYS A 123 -3.20 12.47 15.68
C CYS A 123 -3.56 13.91 16.07
N SER A 124 -4.81 14.32 16.01
CA SER A 124 -5.19 15.69 16.34
C SER A 124 -4.81 16.08 17.76
N GLU A 125 -4.79 15.11 18.69
CA GLU A 125 -4.45 15.33 20.10
C GLU A 125 -3.04 14.84 20.47
N MET A 126 -2.26 14.44 19.48
CA MET A 126 -0.89 14.00 19.71
C MET A 126 0.10 15.15 19.52
N THR A 127 1.17 15.15 20.30
CA THR A 127 2.29 16.04 20.03
C THR A 127 2.95 15.64 18.72
N ARG A 128 3.17 16.60 17.85
CA ARG A 128 3.77 16.37 16.53
C ARG A 128 5.16 16.98 16.49
N HIS A 129 6.11 16.18 16.06
CA HIS A 129 7.50 16.59 15.87
C HIS A 129 7.85 16.46 14.39
N ASP A 130 8.62 17.41 13.84
CA ASP A 130 9.05 17.33 12.45
C ASP A 130 10.03 16.17 12.22
N SER A 131 10.74 15.80 13.27
CA SER A 131 11.61 14.62 13.26
C SER A 131 11.41 13.86 14.57
N VAL A 132 12.43 13.27 15.15
CA VAL A 132 12.31 12.59 16.44
C VAL A 132 12.22 13.60 17.59
N PRO A 133 11.64 13.20 18.75
CA PRO A 133 11.66 14.06 19.94
C PRO A 133 13.09 14.39 20.32
N GLY A 134 13.34 15.66 20.59
CA GLY A 134 14.66 16.18 20.96
C GLY A 134 15.11 15.80 22.35
#